data_b03392f7ba00859ddfdf5775fd26167f
#
_entry.id   b03392f7ba00859ddfdf5775fd26167f
#
_cell.length_a   1.000
_cell.length_b   1.000
_cell.length_c   1.000
_cell.angle_alpha   90.00
_cell.angle_beta   90.00
_cell.angle_gamma   90.00
#
_symmetry.space_group_name_H-M   'P 1'
#
loop_
_entity.id
_entity.type
_entity.pdbx_description
1 polymer ?
#
loop_
_entity_poly.entity_id
_entity_poly.type
_entity_poly.pdbx_seq_one_letter_code
_entity_poly.pdbx_strand_id
1 'polypeptide(L)'
;MSTESTYYVPDQSKLPIFAATGMGVMAYGAASWVLEGGTATVFLFGALIMAAVLYKWWSIVIDENMRGLASPQLKHSYVLGMLWFIFSEVMFFACFFGALFYVRVLVNSWIGGEAAVGWFDDTPTDAAAANAQHLWPGYEAAWPPMITPDQAVNGEAAQFKGPDQNMSFPGWDRILHWLPLWNTLVLITSSFTVHIAHTALKDDNRKKFNTWLGITVALGIFFLFLQVEEYIEAYQHMGLTLESGIYGTTFFMLTGFHGMHVTLGTVMLLIQWIRGLKGHFTHDDQFGF
;
A
#
# COMPACT_ATOMS: atom_id res chain seq x y z
N MET A 1 50.91 -4.51 0.89
CA MET A 1 50.27 -4.99 -0.34
C MET A 1 48.77 -4.77 -0.16
N SER A 2 48.20 -3.74 -0.75
CA SER A 2 46.77 -3.52 -0.77
C SER A 2 46.17 -4.58 -1.72
N THR A 3 45.47 -5.55 -1.18
CA THR A 3 44.62 -6.40 -1.97
C THR A 3 43.57 -5.51 -2.61
N GLU A 4 43.69 -5.22 -3.91
CA GLU A 4 42.61 -4.66 -4.70
C GLU A 4 41.40 -5.57 -4.54
N SER A 5 40.40 -5.09 -3.82
CA SER A 5 39.14 -5.78 -3.75
C SER A 5 38.50 -5.70 -5.13
N THR A 6 38.59 -6.77 -5.91
CA THR A 6 37.95 -6.87 -7.20
C THR A 6 36.43 -6.67 -6.99
N TYR A 7 35.86 -5.65 -7.63
CA TYR A 7 34.44 -5.39 -7.58
C TYR A 7 33.69 -6.57 -8.21
N TYR A 8 32.79 -7.19 -7.44
CA TYR A 8 31.99 -8.31 -7.95
C TYR A 8 30.94 -7.80 -8.94
N VAL A 9 30.94 -8.36 -10.11
CA VAL A 9 29.92 -8.12 -11.14
C VAL A 9 29.14 -9.42 -11.32
N PRO A 10 27.82 -9.40 -11.05
CA PRO A 10 26.97 -10.58 -11.25
C PRO A 10 26.97 -11.05 -12.71
N ASP A 11 26.81 -12.35 -12.92
CA ASP A 11 26.62 -12.91 -14.26
C ASP A 11 25.35 -12.37 -14.93
N GLN A 12 25.32 -12.40 -16.26
CA GLN A 12 24.13 -11.98 -17.00
C GLN A 12 22.91 -12.82 -16.61
N SER A 13 21.82 -12.16 -16.27
CA SER A 13 20.57 -12.79 -15.84
C SER A 13 19.46 -12.58 -16.86
N LYS A 14 18.64 -13.62 -17.05
CA LYS A 14 17.39 -13.54 -17.83
C LYS A 14 16.18 -13.09 -17.01
N LEU A 15 16.34 -12.90 -15.71
CA LEU A 15 15.24 -12.51 -14.81
C LEU A 15 14.53 -11.22 -15.22
N PRO A 16 15.23 -10.14 -15.70
CA PRO A 16 14.56 -8.92 -16.13
C PRO A 16 13.54 -9.13 -17.26
N ILE A 17 13.83 -10.02 -18.23
CA ILE A 17 12.89 -10.33 -19.32
C ILE A 17 11.64 -11.03 -18.77
N PHE A 18 11.82 -12.01 -17.88
CA PHE A 18 10.68 -12.69 -17.26
C PHE A 18 9.88 -11.76 -16.35
N ALA A 19 10.53 -10.83 -15.62
CA ALA A 19 9.87 -9.81 -14.84
C ALA A 19 9.02 -8.87 -15.71
N ALA A 20 9.59 -8.35 -16.79
CA ALA A 20 8.88 -7.49 -17.75
C ALA A 20 7.68 -8.21 -18.38
N THR A 21 7.85 -9.48 -18.75
CA THR A 21 6.75 -10.30 -19.28
C THR A 21 5.66 -10.52 -18.22
N GLY A 22 6.03 -10.88 -17.00
CA GLY A 22 5.08 -11.05 -15.88
C GLY A 22 4.29 -9.79 -15.59
N MET A 23 4.97 -8.64 -15.52
CA MET A 23 4.31 -7.34 -15.32
C MET A 23 3.39 -6.98 -16.49
N GLY A 24 3.80 -7.20 -17.73
CA GLY A 24 2.98 -6.96 -18.92
C GLY A 24 1.70 -7.81 -18.92
N VAL A 25 1.82 -9.09 -18.58
CA VAL A 25 0.66 -10.00 -18.46
C VAL A 25 -0.26 -9.58 -17.31
N MET A 26 0.30 -9.16 -16.16
CA MET A 26 -0.50 -8.63 -15.04
C MET A 26 -1.25 -7.35 -15.43
N ALA A 27 -0.58 -6.40 -16.08
CA ALA A 27 -1.19 -5.15 -16.49
C ALA A 27 -2.32 -5.37 -17.50
N TYR A 28 -2.09 -6.22 -18.51
CA TYR A 28 -3.11 -6.61 -19.48
C TYR A 28 -4.28 -7.33 -18.80
N GLY A 29 -3.99 -8.29 -17.92
CA GLY A 29 -4.99 -9.04 -17.19
C GLY A 29 -5.83 -8.16 -16.26
N ALA A 30 -5.22 -7.18 -15.59
CA ALA A 30 -5.93 -6.20 -14.77
C ALA A 30 -6.83 -5.30 -15.62
N ALA A 31 -6.34 -4.80 -16.74
CA ALA A 31 -7.12 -3.97 -17.67
C ALA A 31 -8.33 -4.73 -18.22
N SER A 32 -8.13 -5.95 -18.72
CA SER A 32 -9.22 -6.78 -19.24
C SER A 32 -10.24 -7.14 -18.15
N TRP A 33 -9.80 -7.46 -16.94
CA TRP A 33 -10.70 -7.77 -15.83
C TRP A 33 -11.56 -6.56 -15.41
N VAL A 34 -10.93 -5.39 -15.28
CA VAL A 34 -11.63 -4.18 -14.79
C VAL A 34 -12.47 -3.52 -15.87
N LEU A 35 -11.97 -3.41 -17.11
CA LEU A 35 -12.62 -2.66 -18.19
C LEU A 35 -13.61 -3.49 -19.01
N GLU A 36 -13.32 -4.78 -19.21
CA GLU A 36 -14.09 -5.65 -20.10
C GLU A 36 -14.97 -6.66 -19.34
N GLY A 37 -14.95 -6.65 -18.00
CA GLY A 37 -15.67 -7.63 -17.18
C GLY A 37 -15.12 -9.05 -17.33
N GLY A 38 -13.86 -9.18 -17.74
CA GLY A 38 -13.16 -10.46 -17.90
C GLY A 38 -12.92 -11.19 -16.58
N THR A 39 -12.21 -12.31 -16.64
CA THR A 39 -11.82 -13.09 -15.46
C THR A 39 -10.47 -12.65 -14.95
N ALA A 40 -10.23 -12.77 -13.62
CA ALA A 40 -8.92 -12.51 -13.00
C ALA A 40 -7.82 -13.49 -13.45
N THR A 41 -8.12 -14.48 -14.28
CA THR A 41 -7.21 -15.60 -14.63
C THR A 41 -5.90 -15.12 -15.24
N VAL A 42 -5.95 -14.18 -16.18
CA VAL A 42 -4.76 -13.64 -16.84
C VAL A 42 -3.91 -12.83 -15.87
N PHE A 43 -4.54 -12.03 -15.01
CA PHE A 43 -3.86 -11.32 -13.93
C PHE A 43 -3.15 -12.27 -12.98
N LEU A 44 -3.83 -13.33 -12.52
CA LEU A 44 -3.27 -14.32 -11.62
C LEU A 44 -2.12 -15.10 -12.26
N PHE A 45 -2.20 -15.39 -13.55
CA PHE A 45 -1.10 -16.02 -14.28
C PHE A 45 0.15 -15.12 -14.33
N GLY A 46 -0.03 -13.83 -14.62
CA GLY A 46 1.07 -12.85 -14.55
C GLY A 46 1.66 -12.72 -13.14
N ALA A 47 0.80 -12.72 -12.11
CA ALA A 47 1.22 -12.69 -10.71
C ALA A 47 2.03 -13.93 -10.32
N LEU A 48 1.67 -15.11 -10.83
CA LEU A 48 2.44 -16.35 -10.63
C LEU A 48 3.83 -16.27 -11.26
N ILE A 49 3.94 -15.73 -12.49
CA ILE A 49 5.23 -15.47 -13.13
C ILE A 49 6.08 -14.54 -12.25
N MET A 50 5.50 -13.43 -11.77
CA MET A 50 6.21 -12.48 -10.91
C MET A 50 6.66 -13.12 -9.60
N ALA A 51 5.81 -13.92 -8.95
CA ALA A 51 6.17 -14.65 -7.74
C ALA A 51 7.36 -15.60 -7.98
N ALA A 52 7.37 -16.32 -9.10
CA ALA A 52 8.47 -17.21 -9.48
C ALA A 52 9.77 -16.43 -9.73
N VAL A 53 9.68 -15.27 -10.40
CA VAL A 53 10.82 -14.37 -10.65
C VAL A 53 11.39 -13.85 -9.33
N LEU A 54 10.54 -13.35 -8.44
CA LEU A 54 10.96 -12.83 -7.11
C LEU A 54 11.60 -13.93 -6.27
N TYR A 55 11.00 -15.12 -6.25
CA TYR A 55 11.56 -16.27 -5.53
C TYR A 55 12.97 -16.61 -6.04
N LYS A 56 13.14 -16.68 -7.37
CA LYS A 56 14.45 -17.00 -7.97
C LYS A 56 15.46 -15.90 -7.71
N TRP A 57 15.05 -14.64 -7.86
CA TRP A 57 15.93 -13.50 -7.63
C TRP A 57 16.41 -13.45 -6.17
N TRP A 58 15.51 -13.53 -5.21
CA TRP A 58 15.89 -13.51 -3.79
C TRP A 58 16.76 -14.72 -3.42
N SER A 59 16.49 -15.89 -3.99
CA SER A 59 17.34 -17.07 -3.78
C SER A 59 18.78 -16.85 -4.26
N ILE A 60 18.95 -16.20 -5.42
CA ILE A 60 20.29 -15.86 -5.95
C ILE A 60 20.99 -14.86 -5.03
N VAL A 61 20.31 -13.77 -4.64
CA VAL A 61 20.90 -12.73 -3.78
C VAL A 61 21.30 -13.30 -2.40
N ILE A 62 20.49 -14.19 -1.83
CA ILE A 62 20.83 -14.87 -0.57
C ILE A 62 22.05 -15.77 -0.75
N ASP A 63 22.13 -16.54 -1.83
CA ASP A 63 23.29 -17.42 -2.10
C ASP A 63 24.58 -16.61 -2.33
N GLU A 64 24.52 -15.54 -3.10
CA GLU A 64 25.64 -14.61 -3.31
C GLU A 64 26.12 -13.98 -1.98
N ASN A 65 25.20 -13.58 -1.11
CA ASN A 65 25.54 -13.05 0.20
C ASN A 65 26.20 -14.12 1.09
N MET A 66 25.66 -15.34 1.10
CA MET A 66 26.20 -16.47 1.88
C MET A 66 27.61 -16.89 1.42
N ARG A 67 27.92 -16.68 0.14
CA ARG A 67 29.27 -16.90 -0.42
C ARG A 67 30.23 -15.74 -0.14
N GLY A 68 29.77 -14.64 0.46
CA GLY A 68 30.60 -13.49 0.76
C GLY A 68 31.09 -12.73 -0.48
N LEU A 69 30.39 -12.78 -1.60
CA LEU A 69 30.78 -12.15 -2.86
C LEU A 69 30.63 -10.62 -2.84
N ALA A 70 29.81 -10.08 -1.94
CA ALA A 70 29.55 -8.66 -1.86
C ALA A 70 30.69 -7.91 -1.21
N SER A 71 31.37 -7.05 -1.97
CA SER A 71 32.36 -6.10 -1.43
C SER A 71 31.67 -5.04 -0.55
N PRO A 72 32.39 -4.36 0.37
CA PRO A 72 31.84 -3.27 1.17
C PRO A 72 31.19 -2.15 0.32
N GLN A 73 31.81 -1.83 -0.82
CA GLN A 73 31.27 -0.85 -1.77
C GLN A 73 29.93 -1.32 -2.36
N LEU A 74 29.81 -2.60 -2.72
CA LEU A 74 28.57 -3.16 -3.25
C LEU A 74 27.47 -3.18 -2.19
N LYS A 75 27.79 -3.55 -0.93
CA LYS A 75 26.85 -3.47 0.19
C LYS A 75 26.31 -2.04 0.39
N HIS A 76 27.19 -1.04 0.31
CA HIS A 76 26.79 0.37 0.37
C HIS A 76 25.87 0.76 -0.80
N SER A 77 26.17 0.30 -2.01
CA SER A 77 25.31 0.54 -3.18
C SER A 77 23.91 -0.07 -3.02
N TYR A 78 23.78 -1.24 -2.40
CA TYR A 78 22.47 -1.82 -2.08
C TYR A 78 21.68 -0.97 -1.07
N VAL A 79 22.34 -0.42 -0.05
CA VAL A 79 21.70 0.50 0.91
C VAL A 79 21.20 1.76 0.20
N LEU A 80 22.03 2.36 -0.66
CA LEU A 80 21.59 3.51 -1.47
C LEU A 80 20.43 3.16 -2.40
N GLY A 81 20.47 1.98 -3.04
CA GLY A 81 19.38 1.48 -3.86
C GLY A 81 18.07 1.34 -3.08
N MET A 82 18.13 0.80 -1.86
CA MET A 82 16.97 0.71 -0.98
C MET A 82 16.43 2.09 -0.57
N LEU A 83 17.30 3.06 -0.29
CA LEU A 83 16.88 4.43 0.02
C LEU A 83 16.13 5.07 -1.17
N TRP A 84 16.63 4.90 -2.39
CA TRP A 84 15.95 5.37 -3.60
C TRP A 84 14.62 4.64 -3.85
N PHE A 85 14.56 3.35 -3.57
CA PHE A 85 13.31 2.58 -3.64
C PHE A 85 12.29 3.13 -2.63
N ILE A 86 12.67 3.30 -1.37
CA ILE A 86 11.79 3.90 -0.35
C ILE A 86 11.32 5.31 -0.78
N PHE A 87 12.22 6.13 -1.32
CA PHE A 87 11.87 7.45 -1.82
C PHE A 87 10.83 7.38 -2.95
N SER A 88 10.98 6.44 -3.89
CA SER A 88 10.00 6.25 -4.96
C SER A 88 8.63 5.86 -4.43
N GLU A 89 8.57 5.03 -3.39
CA GLU A 89 7.31 4.62 -2.74
C GLU A 89 6.65 5.79 -1.97
N VAL A 90 7.46 6.63 -1.32
CA VAL A 90 6.96 7.87 -0.71
C VAL A 90 6.34 8.78 -1.77
N MET A 91 6.98 8.93 -2.94
CA MET A 91 6.42 9.73 -4.04
C MET A 91 5.18 9.09 -4.66
N PHE A 92 5.14 7.76 -4.75
CA PHE A 92 3.97 7.01 -5.20
C PHE A 92 2.75 7.31 -4.32
N PHE A 93 2.87 7.17 -3.00
CA PHE A 93 1.79 7.51 -2.08
C PHE A 93 1.47 9.00 -2.05
N ALA A 94 2.47 9.87 -2.19
CA ALA A 94 2.26 11.32 -2.28
C ALA A 94 1.36 11.70 -3.47
N CYS A 95 1.45 11.00 -4.61
CA CYS A 95 0.54 11.19 -5.74
C CYS A 95 -0.91 10.83 -5.37
N PHE A 96 -1.14 9.71 -4.68
CA PHE A 96 -2.50 9.33 -4.24
C PHE A 96 -3.07 10.28 -3.19
N PHE A 97 -2.26 10.68 -2.20
CA PHE A 97 -2.68 11.68 -1.21
C PHE A 97 -2.90 13.05 -1.86
N GLY A 98 -2.09 13.43 -2.85
CA GLY A 98 -2.28 14.64 -3.64
C GLY A 98 -3.59 14.61 -4.43
N ALA A 99 -3.92 13.48 -5.05
CA ALA A 99 -5.20 13.28 -5.73
C ALA A 99 -6.38 13.35 -4.75
N LEU A 100 -6.26 12.71 -3.58
CA LEU A 100 -7.28 12.80 -2.54
C LEU A 100 -7.47 14.23 -2.05
N PHE A 101 -6.38 14.96 -1.81
CA PHE A 101 -6.41 16.37 -1.44
C PHE A 101 -7.12 17.21 -2.51
N TYR A 102 -6.71 17.04 -3.77
CA TYR A 102 -7.31 17.75 -4.91
C TYR A 102 -8.81 17.52 -4.99
N VAL A 103 -9.24 16.25 -4.91
CA VAL A 103 -10.66 15.91 -4.99
C VAL A 103 -11.44 16.43 -3.80
N ARG A 104 -10.92 16.20 -2.58
CA ARG A 104 -11.62 16.53 -1.34
C ARG A 104 -11.74 18.04 -1.11
N VAL A 105 -10.67 18.77 -1.39
CA VAL A 105 -10.56 20.20 -1.03
C VAL A 105 -10.94 21.11 -2.17
N LEU A 106 -10.56 20.77 -3.41
CA LEU A 106 -10.80 21.62 -4.57
C LEU A 106 -12.06 21.19 -5.35
N VAL A 107 -12.05 19.97 -5.89
CA VAL A 107 -13.08 19.53 -6.82
C VAL A 107 -14.45 19.44 -6.15
N ASN A 108 -14.51 18.92 -4.93
CA ASN A 108 -15.77 18.77 -4.20
C ASN A 108 -16.45 20.14 -3.96
N SER A 109 -15.68 21.14 -3.54
CA SER A 109 -16.14 22.51 -3.36
C SER A 109 -16.61 23.15 -4.69
N TRP A 110 -15.84 22.98 -5.75
CA TRP A 110 -16.21 23.52 -7.08
C TRP A 110 -17.49 22.91 -7.62
N ILE A 111 -17.67 21.60 -7.48
CA ILE A 111 -18.91 20.93 -7.89
C ILE A 111 -20.10 21.42 -7.04
N GLY A 112 -19.86 21.76 -5.76
CA GLY A 112 -20.84 22.37 -4.86
C GLY A 112 -21.15 23.82 -5.14
N GLY A 113 -20.55 24.43 -6.16
CA GLY A 113 -20.84 25.80 -6.58
C GLY A 113 -19.90 26.88 -6.06
N GLU A 114 -18.89 26.50 -5.26
CA GLU A 114 -17.89 27.45 -4.74
C GLU A 114 -16.89 27.81 -5.84
N ALA A 115 -16.53 29.09 -5.94
CA ALA A 115 -15.58 29.58 -6.95
C ALA A 115 -14.12 29.51 -6.50
N ALA A 116 -13.89 29.47 -5.18
CA ALA A 116 -12.59 29.41 -4.55
C ALA A 116 -12.59 28.28 -3.50
N VAL A 117 -11.50 28.11 -2.77
CA VAL A 117 -11.25 26.94 -1.94
C VAL A 117 -11.17 27.32 -0.47
N GLY A 118 -12.03 26.77 0.33
CA GLY A 118 -11.95 26.78 1.78
C GLY A 118 -11.76 28.18 2.36
N TRP A 119 -10.61 28.44 2.97
CA TRP A 119 -10.30 29.73 3.66
C TRP A 119 -10.13 30.94 2.72
N PHE A 120 -10.07 30.71 1.42
CA PHE A 120 -9.98 31.74 0.36
C PHE A 120 -11.28 31.85 -0.42
N ASP A 121 -12.34 31.19 0.04
CA ASP A 121 -13.64 31.26 -0.61
C ASP A 121 -14.40 32.49 -0.15
N ASP A 122 -14.45 33.49 -1.02
CA ASP A 122 -15.26 34.71 -0.88
C ASP A 122 -16.56 34.62 -1.70
N THR A 123 -16.94 33.40 -2.16
CA THR A 123 -18.14 33.22 -2.99
C THR A 123 -19.37 33.55 -2.14
N PRO A 124 -20.22 34.54 -2.54
CA PRO A 124 -21.45 34.81 -1.83
C PRO A 124 -22.37 33.58 -1.79
N THR A 125 -23.01 33.33 -0.67
CA THR A 125 -23.83 32.12 -0.45
C THR A 125 -24.95 31.96 -1.48
N ASP A 126 -25.55 33.05 -1.93
CA ASP A 126 -26.58 33.08 -3.00
C ASP A 126 -25.97 32.74 -4.37
N ALA A 127 -24.77 33.21 -4.67
CA ALA A 127 -24.06 32.87 -5.90
C ALA A 127 -23.61 31.39 -5.89
N ALA A 128 -23.08 30.86 -4.79
CA ALA A 128 -22.73 29.47 -4.65
C ALA A 128 -23.97 28.56 -4.84
N ALA A 129 -25.09 28.90 -4.22
CA ALA A 129 -26.33 28.16 -4.37
C ALA A 129 -26.87 28.19 -5.83
N ALA A 130 -26.76 29.33 -6.52
CA ALA A 130 -27.15 29.43 -7.93
C ALA A 130 -26.23 28.61 -8.83
N ASN A 131 -24.92 28.61 -8.57
CA ASN A 131 -23.93 27.80 -9.30
C ASN A 131 -24.21 26.30 -9.07
N ALA A 132 -24.42 25.86 -7.83
CA ALA A 132 -24.73 24.48 -7.50
C ALA A 132 -25.99 23.99 -8.23
N GLN A 133 -27.05 24.83 -8.25
CA GLN A 133 -28.28 24.49 -8.96
C GLN A 133 -28.09 24.38 -10.48
N HIS A 134 -27.13 25.10 -11.04
CA HIS A 134 -26.83 25.03 -12.47
C HIS A 134 -25.92 23.86 -12.83
N LEU A 135 -24.97 23.50 -11.95
CA LEU A 135 -24.01 22.41 -12.16
C LEU A 135 -24.65 21.04 -11.85
N TRP A 136 -24.99 20.83 -10.58
CA TRP A 136 -25.48 19.56 -10.07
C TRP A 136 -26.64 19.80 -9.08
N PRO A 137 -27.88 19.98 -9.56
CA PRO A 137 -29.03 20.26 -8.71
C PRO A 137 -29.22 19.21 -7.61
N GLY A 138 -29.28 19.68 -6.34
CA GLY A 138 -29.48 18.79 -5.19
C GLY A 138 -28.20 18.13 -4.66
N TYR A 139 -27.03 18.40 -5.23
CA TYR A 139 -25.77 17.91 -4.68
C TYR A 139 -25.27 18.82 -3.55
N GLU A 140 -24.93 18.21 -2.41
CA GLU A 140 -24.27 18.87 -1.29
C GLU A 140 -22.79 18.49 -1.24
N ALA A 141 -21.91 19.49 -1.27
CA ALA A 141 -20.46 19.31 -1.22
C ALA A 141 -20.01 18.97 0.21
N ALA A 142 -20.21 17.74 0.63
CA ALA A 142 -19.74 17.22 1.91
C ALA A 142 -18.66 16.15 1.71
N TRP A 143 -17.80 15.94 2.70
CA TRP A 143 -16.83 14.85 2.68
C TRP A 143 -16.97 13.98 3.92
N PRO A 144 -17.10 12.65 3.77
CA PRO A 144 -17.21 11.90 2.50
C PRO A 144 -18.55 12.15 1.79
N PRO A 145 -18.58 12.21 0.45
CA PRO A 145 -19.80 12.34 -0.30
C PRO A 145 -20.62 11.03 -0.21
N MET A 146 -21.73 11.08 0.50
CA MET A 146 -22.66 9.95 0.65
C MET A 146 -23.63 9.84 -0.54
N ILE A 147 -23.81 10.93 -1.26
CA ILE A 147 -24.58 11.02 -2.48
C ILE A 147 -23.64 11.55 -3.55
N THR A 148 -23.55 10.87 -4.69
CA THR A 148 -22.74 11.35 -5.83
C THR A 148 -23.46 12.47 -6.57
N PRO A 149 -22.75 13.33 -7.32
CA PRO A 149 -23.40 14.32 -8.18
C PRO A 149 -24.40 13.70 -9.16
N ASP A 150 -24.05 12.56 -9.75
CA ASP A 150 -24.90 11.80 -10.65
C ASP A 150 -26.18 11.32 -9.94
N GLN A 151 -26.04 10.80 -8.72
CA GLN A 151 -27.17 10.35 -7.89
C GLN A 151 -28.09 11.49 -7.46
N ALA A 152 -27.54 12.66 -7.18
CA ALA A 152 -28.32 13.84 -6.83
C ALA A 152 -29.27 14.27 -7.98
N VAL A 153 -28.82 14.12 -9.22
CA VAL A 153 -29.59 14.49 -10.42
C VAL A 153 -30.51 13.35 -10.89
N ASN A 154 -30.00 12.13 -10.95
CA ASN A 154 -30.65 10.99 -11.59
C ASN A 154 -31.29 10.01 -10.58
N GLY A 155 -31.10 10.22 -9.27
CA GLY A 155 -31.67 9.37 -8.23
C GLY A 155 -31.29 7.89 -8.39
N GLU A 156 -32.30 7.01 -8.43
CA GLU A 156 -32.08 5.57 -8.58
C GLU A 156 -31.53 5.15 -9.94
N ALA A 157 -31.64 5.99 -10.97
CA ALA A 157 -31.09 5.73 -12.30
C ALA A 157 -29.62 6.11 -12.44
N ALA A 158 -29.00 6.65 -11.40
CA ALA A 158 -27.58 7.02 -11.41
C ALA A 158 -26.69 5.81 -11.65
N GLN A 159 -25.64 6.00 -12.46
CA GLN A 159 -24.65 4.98 -12.73
C GLN A 159 -23.75 4.72 -11.53
N PHE A 160 -23.40 5.78 -10.79
CA PHE A 160 -22.59 5.70 -9.59
C PHE A 160 -23.40 6.16 -8.39
N LYS A 161 -23.57 5.28 -7.41
CA LYS A 161 -24.26 5.59 -6.16
C LYS A 161 -23.26 5.71 -5.04
N GLY A 162 -23.47 6.67 -4.12
CA GLY A 162 -22.68 6.79 -2.92
C GLY A 162 -22.88 5.59 -1.98
N PRO A 163 -22.00 5.42 -0.99
CA PRO A 163 -22.12 4.34 -0.02
C PRO A 163 -23.24 4.62 0.99
N ASP A 164 -23.81 3.58 1.59
CA ASP A 164 -24.79 3.71 2.66
C ASP A 164 -24.17 4.21 3.97
N GLN A 165 -22.90 3.85 4.20
CA GLN A 165 -22.13 4.26 5.37
C GLN A 165 -20.70 4.60 4.96
N ASN A 166 -19.99 5.33 5.83
CA ASN A 166 -18.59 5.72 5.60
C ASN A 166 -17.67 5.25 6.74
N MET A 167 -16.37 5.18 6.46
CA MET A 167 -15.32 4.77 7.39
C MET A 167 -14.82 5.91 8.32
N SER A 168 -15.58 6.98 8.46
CA SER A 168 -15.20 8.12 9.30
C SER A 168 -15.12 7.73 10.79
N PHE A 169 -14.45 8.57 11.56
CA PHE A 169 -14.32 8.39 13.00
C PHE A 169 -15.70 8.32 13.67
N PRO A 170 -16.03 7.22 14.39
CA PRO A 170 -17.39 6.97 14.92
C PRO A 170 -17.70 7.73 16.23
N GLY A 171 -16.75 8.51 16.75
CA GLY A 171 -16.85 9.16 18.06
C GLY A 171 -16.09 8.38 19.15
N TRP A 172 -15.79 9.07 20.25
CA TRP A 172 -15.00 8.52 21.35
C TRP A 172 -15.71 7.39 22.13
N ASP A 173 -17.02 7.36 22.10
CA ASP A 173 -17.88 6.34 22.72
C ASP A 173 -17.80 4.98 22.01
N ARG A 174 -17.52 4.97 20.71
CA ARG A 174 -17.46 3.76 19.87
C ARG A 174 -16.07 3.44 19.35
N ILE A 175 -15.05 4.15 19.76
CA ILE A 175 -13.69 4.03 19.24
C ILE A 175 -13.12 2.61 19.36
N LEU A 176 -13.48 1.85 20.40
CA LEU A 176 -13.00 0.47 20.61
C LEU A 176 -13.60 -0.54 19.62
N HIS A 177 -14.71 -0.20 18.98
CA HIS A 177 -15.33 -1.03 17.94
C HIS A 177 -14.88 -0.62 16.53
N TRP A 178 -14.01 0.37 16.41
CA TRP A 178 -13.53 0.87 15.14
C TRP A 178 -12.28 0.13 14.69
N LEU A 179 -12.39 -0.70 13.63
CA LEU A 179 -11.31 -1.53 13.11
C LEU A 179 -10.02 -0.76 12.78
N PRO A 180 -10.07 0.44 12.16
CA PRO A 180 -8.86 1.21 11.86
C PRO A 180 -8.01 1.56 13.09
N LEU A 181 -8.62 1.69 14.29
CA LEU A 181 -7.86 1.86 15.52
C LEU A 181 -6.98 0.66 15.81
N TRP A 182 -7.56 -0.54 15.74
CA TRP A 182 -6.83 -1.79 16.00
C TRP A 182 -5.74 -2.03 14.98
N ASN A 183 -6.01 -1.75 13.69
CA ASN A 183 -4.99 -1.80 12.64
C ASN A 183 -3.81 -0.88 12.96
N THR A 184 -4.08 0.34 13.38
CA THR A 184 -3.05 1.30 13.77
C THR A 184 -2.23 0.82 14.98
N LEU A 185 -2.89 0.30 16.02
CA LEU A 185 -2.23 -0.22 17.21
C LEU A 185 -1.34 -1.43 16.91
N VAL A 186 -1.80 -2.34 16.08
CA VAL A 186 -1.03 -3.50 15.62
C VAL A 186 0.22 -3.04 14.85
N LEU A 187 0.08 -2.06 13.96
CA LEU A 187 1.18 -1.55 13.16
C LEU A 187 2.23 -0.83 14.03
N ILE A 188 1.80 0.01 14.95
CA ILE A 188 2.70 0.69 15.91
C ILE A 188 3.43 -0.35 16.77
N THR A 189 2.70 -1.35 17.28
CA THR A 189 3.30 -2.43 18.08
C THR A 189 4.33 -3.21 17.27
N SER A 190 4.06 -3.50 15.99
CA SER A 190 5.01 -4.19 15.12
C SER A 190 6.29 -3.39 14.89
N SER A 191 6.21 -2.06 14.85
CA SER A 191 7.39 -1.17 14.76
C SER A 191 8.30 -1.29 15.99
N PHE A 192 7.72 -1.41 17.18
CA PHE A 192 8.50 -1.65 18.40
C PHE A 192 9.12 -3.05 18.41
N THR A 193 8.38 -4.07 18.01
CA THR A 193 8.88 -5.44 18.01
C THR A 193 10.01 -5.66 17.01
N VAL A 194 9.95 -5.08 15.81
CA VAL A 194 11.04 -5.15 14.84
C VAL A 194 12.29 -4.37 15.31
N HIS A 195 12.10 -3.24 16.00
CA HIS A 195 13.21 -2.49 16.59
C HIS A 195 13.94 -3.32 17.66
N ILE A 196 13.20 -4.01 18.54
CA ILE A 196 13.79 -4.91 19.55
C ILE A 196 14.52 -6.08 18.86
N ALA A 197 13.96 -6.62 17.79
CA ALA A 197 14.62 -7.67 17.01
C ALA A 197 15.94 -7.15 16.42
N HIS A 198 15.95 -5.99 15.79
CA HIS A 198 17.15 -5.39 15.21
C HIS A 198 18.24 -5.13 16.27
N THR A 199 17.87 -4.60 17.43
CA THR A 199 18.83 -4.40 18.53
C THR A 199 19.40 -5.73 19.03
N ALA A 200 18.54 -6.74 19.17
CA ALA A 200 18.97 -8.08 19.60
C ALA A 200 19.93 -8.75 18.59
N LEU A 201 19.77 -8.45 17.28
CA LEU A 201 20.70 -8.94 16.25
C LEU A 201 22.08 -8.28 16.40
N LYS A 202 22.13 -6.97 16.69
CA LYS A 202 23.37 -6.24 16.97
C LYS A 202 24.10 -6.75 18.21
N ASP A 203 23.33 -7.19 19.22
CA ASP A 203 23.85 -7.77 20.46
C ASP A 203 24.20 -9.26 20.32
N ASP A 204 24.18 -9.84 19.12
CA ASP A 204 24.35 -11.26 18.79
C ASP A 204 23.43 -12.20 19.58
N ASN A 205 22.29 -11.71 20.05
CA ASN A 205 21.30 -12.51 20.77
C ASN A 205 20.27 -13.12 19.82
N ARG A 206 20.66 -14.22 19.18
CA ARG A 206 19.85 -14.90 18.15
C ARG A 206 18.49 -15.38 18.64
N LYS A 207 18.39 -15.83 19.90
CA LYS A 207 17.10 -16.27 20.45
C LYS A 207 16.13 -15.10 20.55
N LYS A 208 16.58 -13.99 21.12
CA LYS A 208 15.78 -12.77 21.26
C LYS A 208 15.41 -12.21 19.89
N PHE A 209 16.36 -12.14 18.94
CA PHE A 209 16.11 -11.76 17.56
C PHE A 209 15.00 -12.57 16.91
N ASN A 210 15.13 -13.90 16.87
CA ASN A 210 14.15 -14.78 16.22
C ASN A 210 12.78 -14.71 16.88
N THR A 211 12.71 -14.58 18.20
CA THR A 211 11.42 -14.45 18.90
C THR A 211 10.72 -13.16 18.53
N TRP A 212 11.41 -12.01 18.61
CA TRP A 212 10.80 -10.72 18.35
C TRP A 212 10.47 -10.50 16.87
N LEU A 213 11.32 -11.01 15.97
CA LEU A 213 11.03 -10.98 14.54
C LEU A 213 9.84 -11.88 14.19
N GLY A 214 9.72 -13.05 14.82
CA GLY A 214 8.55 -13.93 14.68
C GLY A 214 7.25 -13.25 15.14
N ILE A 215 7.30 -12.50 16.27
CA ILE A 215 6.16 -11.70 16.75
C ILE A 215 5.83 -10.61 15.71
N THR A 216 6.82 -9.92 15.15
CA THR A 216 6.61 -8.89 14.13
C THR A 216 5.90 -9.46 12.90
N VAL A 217 6.33 -10.63 12.42
CA VAL A 217 5.69 -11.32 11.29
C VAL A 217 4.24 -11.71 11.63
N ALA A 218 4.01 -12.24 12.83
CA ALA A 218 2.65 -12.59 13.28
C ALA A 218 1.73 -11.35 13.33
N LEU A 219 2.23 -10.21 13.80
CA LEU A 219 1.49 -8.95 13.81
C LEU A 219 1.21 -8.45 12.39
N GLY A 220 2.15 -8.59 11.45
CA GLY A 220 1.94 -8.27 10.04
C GLY A 220 0.84 -9.12 9.40
N ILE A 221 0.82 -10.43 9.66
CA ILE A 221 -0.25 -11.34 9.19
C ILE A 221 -1.59 -10.95 9.83
N PHE A 222 -1.60 -10.64 11.13
CA PHE A 222 -2.80 -10.23 11.83
C PHE A 222 -3.36 -8.91 11.30
N PHE A 223 -2.50 -7.94 10.97
CA PHE A 223 -2.90 -6.71 10.29
C PHE A 223 -3.62 -7.00 8.97
N LEU A 224 -3.06 -7.87 8.13
CA LEU A 224 -3.67 -8.25 6.85
C LEU A 224 -5.03 -8.91 7.05
N PHE A 225 -5.18 -9.73 8.09
CA PHE A 225 -6.46 -10.32 8.43
C PHE A 225 -7.50 -9.24 8.78
N LEU A 226 -7.16 -8.28 9.63
CA LEU A 226 -8.05 -7.16 9.96
C LEU A 226 -8.38 -6.29 8.74
N GLN A 227 -7.44 -6.10 7.81
CA GLN A 227 -7.68 -5.37 6.56
C GLN A 227 -8.69 -6.10 5.65
N VAL A 228 -8.63 -7.44 5.59
CA VAL A 228 -9.62 -8.24 4.85
C VAL A 228 -11.01 -8.12 5.50
N GLU A 229 -11.11 -8.19 6.82
CA GLU A 229 -12.36 -7.98 7.55
C GLU A 229 -12.95 -6.58 7.27
N GLU A 230 -12.11 -5.54 7.30
CA GLU A 230 -12.53 -4.17 6.97
C GLU A 230 -13.09 -4.07 5.54
N TYR A 231 -12.50 -4.77 4.58
CA TYR A 231 -12.98 -4.80 3.20
C TYR A 231 -14.30 -5.58 3.05
N ILE A 232 -14.44 -6.69 3.75
CA ILE A 232 -15.70 -7.45 3.79
C ILE A 232 -16.82 -6.59 4.37
N GLU A 233 -16.57 -5.90 5.48
CA GLU A 233 -17.52 -4.97 6.10
C GLU A 233 -17.91 -3.84 5.13
N ALA A 234 -16.91 -3.22 4.47
CA ALA A 234 -17.15 -2.17 3.48
C ALA A 234 -18.08 -2.62 2.35
N TYR A 235 -17.80 -3.78 1.76
CA TYR A 235 -18.55 -4.29 0.61
C TYR A 235 -19.94 -4.84 0.97
N GLN A 236 -20.06 -5.55 2.11
CA GLN A 236 -21.28 -6.27 2.46
C GLN A 236 -22.27 -5.47 3.30
N HIS A 237 -21.76 -4.56 4.16
CA HIS A 237 -22.58 -3.87 5.14
C HIS A 237 -22.64 -2.35 4.96
N MET A 238 -21.65 -1.76 4.29
CA MET A 238 -21.59 -0.30 4.12
C MET A 238 -21.93 0.17 2.71
N GLY A 239 -22.15 -0.74 1.76
CA GLY A 239 -22.34 -0.37 0.35
C GLY A 239 -21.15 0.39 -0.24
N LEU A 240 -20.00 0.37 0.46
CA LEU A 240 -18.79 1.06 0.03
C LEU A 240 -17.98 0.14 -0.90
N THR A 241 -18.00 0.47 -2.19
CA THR A 241 -17.33 -0.30 -3.26
C THR A 241 -16.46 0.62 -4.12
N LEU A 242 -15.74 0.06 -5.07
CA LEU A 242 -15.03 0.87 -6.08
C LEU A 242 -15.98 1.73 -6.93
N GLU A 243 -17.24 1.34 -7.03
CA GLU A 243 -18.27 2.06 -7.78
C GLU A 243 -19.02 3.11 -6.95
N SER A 244 -18.69 3.25 -5.67
CA SER A 244 -19.29 4.24 -4.76
C SER A 244 -18.75 5.67 -4.98
N GLY A 245 -18.54 6.04 -6.23
CA GLY A 245 -18.04 7.35 -6.62
C GLY A 245 -16.60 7.59 -6.20
N ILE A 246 -16.21 8.85 -6.11
CA ILE A 246 -14.81 9.24 -5.87
C ILE A 246 -14.32 8.85 -4.47
N TYR A 247 -15.22 8.78 -3.48
CA TYR A 247 -14.87 8.35 -2.14
C TYR A 247 -14.47 6.87 -2.11
N GLY A 248 -15.29 5.98 -2.70
CA GLY A 248 -14.96 4.56 -2.79
C GLY A 248 -13.69 4.32 -3.58
N THR A 249 -13.55 4.97 -4.74
CA THR A 249 -12.35 4.84 -5.57
C THR A 249 -11.08 5.27 -4.83
N THR A 250 -11.07 6.45 -4.19
CA THR A 250 -9.89 6.94 -3.45
C THR A 250 -9.59 6.10 -2.23
N PHE A 251 -10.61 5.63 -1.52
CA PHE A 251 -10.46 4.74 -0.37
C PHE A 251 -9.77 3.43 -0.77
N PHE A 252 -10.32 2.70 -1.74
CA PHE A 252 -9.77 1.40 -2.13
C PHE A 252 -8.44 1.49 -2.86
N MET A 253 -8.18 2.54 -3.62
CA MET A 253 -6.87 2.74 -4.26
C MET A 253 -5.79 2.98 -3.21
N LEU A 254 -6.00 3.89 -2.25
CA LEU A 254 -5.03 4.16 -1.19
C LEU A 254 -4.80 2.94 -0.28
N THR A 255 -5.87 2.39 0.27
CA THR A 255 -5.78 1.29 1.24
C THR A 255 -5.41 -0.03 0.58
N GLY A 256 -5.81 -0.27 -0.67
CA GLY A 256 -5.46 -1.46 -1.43
C GLY A 256 -3.97 -1.51 -1.79
N PHE A 257 -3.41 -0.42 -2.29
CA PHE A 257 -1.95 -0.33 -2.51
C PHE A 257 -1.18 -0.43 -1.20
N HIS A 258 -1.66 0.19 -0.11
CA HIS A 258 -1.06 0.01 1.20
C HIS A 258 -1.11 -1.46 1.65
N GLY A 259 -2.23 -2.14 1.52
CA GLY A 259 -2.37 -3.58 1.83
C GLY A 259 -1.43 -4.46 1.01
N MET A 260 -1.23 -4.15 -0.28
CA MET A 260 -0.24 -4.82 -1.12
C MET A 260 1.19 -4.61 -0.58
N HIS A 261 1.56 -3.39 -0.19
CA HIS A 261 2.87 -3.08 0.39
C HIS A 261 3.09 -3.80 1.73
N VAL A 262 2.07 -3.83 2.60
CA VAL A 262 2.13 -4.58 3.87
C VAL A 262 2.29 -6.08 3.61
N THR A 263 1.62 -6.63 2.59
CA THR A 263 1.76 -8.04 2.20
C THR A 263 3.19 -8.34 1.77
N LEU A 264 3.75 -7.55 0.86
CA LEU A 264 5.14 -7.71 0.40
C LEU A 264 6.13 -7.56 1.56
N GLY A 265 5.96 -6.53 2.40
CA GLY A 265 6.80 -6.30 3.58
C GLY A 265 6.74 -7.47 4.57
N THR A 266 5.55 -8.01 4.83
CA THR A 266 5.37 -9.19 5.71
C THR A 266 6.06 -10.42 5.12
N VAL A 267 5.96 -10.66 3.81
CA VAL A 267 6.68 -11.76 3.13
C VAL A 267 8.19 -11.56 3.22
N MET A 268 8.69 -10.34 3.03
CA MET A 268 10.13 -10.04 3.18
C MET A 268 10.61 -10.32 4.61
N LEU A 269 9.87 -9.86 5.63
CA LEU A 269 10.19 -10.13 7.03
C LEU A 269 10.12 -11.63 7.37
N LEU A 270 9.15 -12.35 6.81
CA LEU A 270 9.05 -13.80 6.95
C LEU A 270 10.30 -14.52 6.40
N ILE A 271 10.78 -14.10 5.24
CA ILE A 271 12.02 -14.64 4.64
C ILE A 271 13.21 -14.33 5.54
N GLN A 272 13.32 -13.11 6.09
CA GLN A 272 14.38 -12.75 7.02
C GLN A 272 14.29 -13.56 8.33
N TRP A 273 13.09 -13.82 8.82
CA TRP A 273 12.89 -14.69 9.98
C TRP A 273 13.37 -16.13 9.73
N ILE A 274 13.03 -16.69 8.56
CA ILE A 274 13.52 -18.04 8.16
C ILE A 274 15.04 -18.03 8.04
N ARG A 275 15.65 -16.97 7.49
CA ARG A 275 17.12 -16.81 7.44
C ARG A 275 17.74 -16.73 8.83
N GLY A 276 17.08 -16.00 9.75
CA GLY A 276 17.50 -15.93 11.16
C GLY A 276 17.48 -17.29 11.86
N LEU A 277 16.40 -18.07 11.65
CA LEU A 277 16.29 -19.43 12.16
C LEU A 277 17.37 -20.38 11.62
N LYS A 278 17.76 -20.20 10.35
CA LYS A 278 18.85 -20.94 9.69
C LYS A 278 20.26 -20.45 10.09
N GLY A 279 20.35 -19.36 10.85
CA GLY A 279 21.64 -18.81 11.30
C GLY A 279 22.44 -18.10 10.21
N HIS A 280 21.79 -17.57 9.17
CA HIS A 280 22.44 -16.88 8.06
C HIS A 280 23.01 -15.51 8.44
N PHE A 281 22.61 -14.93 9.58
CA PHE A 281 23.12 -13.66 10.07
C PHE A 281 24.29 -13.89 11.04
N THR A 282 25.31 -13.03 10.93
CA THR A 282 26.45 -12.97 11.85
C THR A 282 26.58 -11.56 12.42
N HIS A 283 27.37 -11.40 13.48
CA HIS A 283 27.65 -10.08 14.05
C HIS A 283 28.22 -9.12 12.98
N ASP A 284 29.08 -9.62 12.08
CA ASP A 284 29.78 -8.82 11.07
C ASP A 284 29.00 -8.71 9.75
N ASP A 285 28.01 -9.56 9.53
CA ASP A 285 27.18 -9.56 8.33
C ASP A 285 25.69 -9.69 8.66
N GLN A 286 25.05 -8.54 8.74
CA GLN A 286 23.61 -8.38 8.96
C GLN A 286 22.89 -7.95 7.67
N PHE A 287 23.55 -8.15 6.52
CA PHE A 287 23.03 -7.69 5.23
C PHE A 287 21.67 -8.27 4.90
N GLY A 288 20.75 -7.38 4.57
CA GLY A 288 19.38 -7.70 4.20
C GLY A 288 18.37 -7.63 5.36
N PHE A 289 18.81 -7.26 6.56
CA PHE A 289 17.98 -6.91 7.72
C PHE A 289 18.38 -5.53 8.27
#